data_87c6e0c1718520f5d118b6280a87e58b
#
_entry.id   87c6e0c1718520f5d118b6280a87e58b
#
_cell.length_a   1.000
_cell.length_b   1.000
_cell.length_c   1.000
_cell.angle_alpha   90.00
_cell.angle_beta   90.00
_cell.angle_gamma   90.00
#
_symmetry.space_group_name_H-M   'P 1'
#
loop_
_entity.id
_entity.type
_entity.pdbx_description
1 polymer ?
#
loop_
_entity_poly.entity_id
_entity_poly.type
_entity_poly.pdbx_seq_one_letter_code
_entity_poly.pdbx_strand_id
1 'polypeptide(L)'
;ISEKYIDLRIFKIYVRNTLNPSFSATFAGQNISNTFMEISSKYSPNSVESKWYDHWMEQKFFASTPDERESYSIVIPPPNVTGVLHMGHMLNNTIQDVLIRRARMQGKNACWVPGTDHASIATEAKVVNLLAEQGIKKEDIGREKFLEHAFEWKEKYGGIILDQLKKLGASCDWDRTHFTMDPKMNDAVQKVFVDLHNKGLVYRGVRMVNWDPVGLTAVSDEEVIHTEENSKLYYCKYKVVDSDEFVTIATTRPETILADTAVCVHPEDKRFVHLHGKKVIIPMVNREVPIILDYYVDMEFGTGCLKVTPAHDIND
;
A
#
# COMPACT_ATOMS: atom_id res chain seq x y z
N ILE A 1 -29.46 -7.80 -27.61
CA ILE A 1 -28.47 -6.71 -27.46
C ILE A 1 -28.40 -6.03 -28.80
N SER A 2 -29.08 -4.86 -28.94
CA SER A 2 -29.18 -4.12 -30.18
C SER A 2 -27.98 -3.19 -30.34
N GLU A 3 -27.23 -3.40 -31.41
CA GLU A 3 -26.23 -2.45 -31.88
C GLU A 3 -26.90 -1.12 -32.25
N LYS A 4 -26.59 -0.06 -31.51
CA LYS A 4 -26.94 1.31 -31.95
C LYS A 4 -25.74 1.87 -32.70
N TYR A 5 -25.87 1.89 -34.01
CA TYR A 5 -25.00 2.67 -34.87
C TYR A 5 -25.19 4.17 -34.62
N ILE A 6 -24.11 4.86 -34.27
CA ILE A 6 -24.10 6.34 -34.18
C ILE A 6 -24.05 6.88 -35.62
N ASP A 7 -25.14 7.52 -36.06
CA ASP A 7 -25.22 8.13 -37.38
C ASP A 7 -24.37 9.41 -37.47
N LEU A 8 -23.20 9.29 -38.06
CA LEU A 8 -22.25 10.39 -38.26
C LEU A 8 -22.76 11.54 -39.18
N ARG A 9 -24.00 11.46 -39.70
CA ARG A 9 -24.58 12.52 -40.55
C ARG A 9 -25.02 13.74 -39.74
N ILE A 10 -25.19 13.65 -38.45
CA ILE A 10 -25.57 14.78 -37.58
C ILE A 10 -24.43 15.81 -37.43
N PHE A 11 -23.16 15.39 -37.56
CA PHE A 11 -22.02 16.31 -37.43
C PHE A 11 -21.84 17.25 -38.64
N LYS A 12 -22.39 16.90 -39.82
CA LYS A 12 -22.31 17.72 -41.03
C LYS A 12 -23.31 18.89 -41.05
N ILE A 13 -24.35 18.86 -40.24
CA ILE A 13 -25.42 19.87 -40.23
C ILE A 13 -25.09 21.06 -39.31
N TYR A 14 -24.28 20.83 -38.26
CA TYR A 14 -24.00 21.90 -37.30
C TYR A 14 -22.95 22.93 -37.75
N VAL A 15 -22.08 22.58 -38.69
CA VAL A 15 -21.05 23.49 -39.22
C VAL A 15 -21.59 24.42 -40.33
N ARG A 16 -22.75 24.14 -40.92
CA ARG A 16 -23.31 24.94 -42.04
C ARG A 16 -24.17 26.13 -41.60
N ASN A 17 -24.61 26.23 -40.37
CA ASN A 17 -25.59 27.23 -39.95
C ASN A 17 -25.05 28.37 -39.07
N THR A 18 -23.75 28.47 -38.87
CA THR A 18 -23.16 29.57 -38.05
C THR A 18 -22.32 30.58 -38.85
N LEU A 19 -22.33 30.51 -40.17
CA LEU A 19 -21.68 31.56 -40.97
C LEU A 19 -22.76 32.51 -41.50
N ASN A 20 -22.90 33.64 -40.81
CA ASN A 20 -23.72 34.80 -41.25
C ASN A 20 -23.10 35.43 -42.52
N PRO A 21 -23.85 35.58 -43.63
CA PRO A 21 -23.27 35.98 -44.93
C PRO A 21 -23.03 37.49 -45.10
N SER A 22 -22.85 38.25 -44.05
CA SER A 22 -22.68 39.72 -44.12
C SER A 22 -21.36 40.25 -43.56
N PHE A 23 -20.25 39.54 -43.77
CA PHE A 23 -18.91 40.13 -43.57
C PHE A 23 -18.10 40.03 -44.86
N SER A 24 -18.33 41.01 -45.78
CA SER A 24 -17.38 41.30 -46.86
C SER A 24 -16.29 42.24 -46.31
N ALA A 25 -15.21 41.67 -45.78
CA ALA A 25 -13.99 42.41 -45.49
C ALA A 25 -12.98 42.12 -46.59
N THR A 26 -12.75 43.12 -47.42
CA THR A 26 -11.71 43.13 -48.45
C THR A 26 -10.35 43.15 -47.73
N PHE A 27 -9.69 42.02 -47.64
CA PHE A 27 -8.25 41.94 -47.32
C PHE A 27 -7.51 41.74 -48.63
N ALA A 28 -6.92 42.88 -49.15
CA ALA A 28 -6.02 42.81 -50.27
C ALA A 28 -4.70 42.17 -49.87
N GLY A 29 -4.31 41.12 -50.58
CA GLY A 29 -2.90 40.80 -50.76
C GLY A 29 -2.24 39.80 -49.80
N GLN A 30 -2.88 38.72 -49.42
CA GLN A 30 -2.13 37.54 -48.96
C GLN A 30 -2.64 36.30 -49.71
N ASN A 31 -1.77 35.69 -50.53
CA ASN A 31 -2.00 34.34 -51.04
C ASN A 31 -2.09 33.36 -49.88
N ILE A 32 -3.31 33.08 -49.43
CA ILE A 32 -3.55 31.94 -48.55
C ILE A 32 -3.38 30.71 -49.44
N SER A 33 -2.18 30.15 -49.46
CA SER A 33 -2.00 28.79 -49.92
C SER A 33 -2.88 27.90 -49.05
N ASN A 34 -3.98 27.41 -49.59
CA ASN A 34 -4.77 26.32 -48.98
C ASN A 34 -3.89 25.08 -48.94
N THR A 35 -3.01 25.03 -47.96
CA THR A 35 -2.32 23.80 -47.63
C THR A 35 -3.35 22.93 -46.92
N PHE A 36 -4.08 22.12 -47.71
CA PHE A 36 -4.86 21.03 -47.13
C PHE A 36 -3.90 20.17 -46.32
N MET A 37 -4.04 20.22 -45.01
CA MET A 37 -3.29 19.32 -44.14
C MET A 37 -3.82 17.90 -44.41
N GLU A 38 -3.04 17.13 -45.16
CA GLU A 38 -3.35 15.74 -45.46
C GLU A 38 -3.23 14.95 -44.16
N ILE A 39 -4.37 14.65 -43.53
CA ILE A 39 -4.41 13.84 -42.33
C ILE A 39 -4.12 12.41 -42.73
N SER A 40 -3.02 11.84 -42.24
CA SER A 40 -2.67 10.44 -42.47
C SER A 40 -3.81 9.51 -42.07
N SER A 41 -4.11 8.53 -42.94
CA SER A 41 -5.10 7.49 -42.67
C SER A 41 -4.76 6.57 -41.52
N LYS A 42 -3.50 6.59 -41.05
CA LYS A 42 -3.01 5.79 -39.92
C LYS A 42 -2.45 6.69 -38.81
N TYR A 43 -2.87 6.45 -37.60
CA TYR A 43 -2.29 7.09 -36.41
C TYR A 43 -0.91 6.50 -36.14
N SER A 44 0.10 7.35 -35.96
CA SER A 44 1.45 6.98 -35.59
C SER A 44 1.77 7.60 -34.22
N PRO A 45 1.72 6.84 -33.12
CA PRO A 45 1.98 7.35 -31.77
C PRO A 45 3.32 8.08 -31.68
N ASN A 46 4.38 7.49 -32.21
CA ASN A 46 5.75 8.02 -32.14
C ASN A 46 5.91 9.40 -32.77
N SER A 47 5.04 9.78 -33.73
CA SER A 47 5.14 11.09 -34.39
C SER A 47 4.34 12.20 -33.70
N VAL A 48 3.44 11.86 -32.75
CA VAL A 48 2.50 12.81 -32.15
C VAL A 48 2.56 12.89 -30.63
N GLU A 49 2.82 11.79 -29.94
CA GLU A 49 2.70 11.76 -28.48
C GLU A 49 3.71 12.69 -27.81
N SER A 50 5.00 12.57 -28.08
CA SER A 50 6.03 13.42 -27.49
C SER A 50 5.80 14.89 -27.82
N LYS A 51 5.52 15.20 -29.10
CA LYS A 51 5.25 16.56 -29.56
C LYS A 51 4.15 17.25 -28.76
N TRP A 52 3.02 16.56 -28.54
CA TRP A 52 1.88 17.15 -27.84
C TRP A 52 2.11 17.19 -26.33
N TYR A 53 2.76 16.19 -25.77
CA TYR A 53 3.05 16.19 -24.35
C TYR A 53 4.04 17.31 -23.98
N ASP A 54 5.10 17.50 -24.77
CA ASP A 54 6.06 18.58 -24.60
C ASP A 54 5.38 19.95 -24.70
N HIS A 55 4.49 20.11 -25.69
CA HIS A 55 3.70 21.33 -25.82
C HIS A 55 2.84 21.61 -24.57
N TRP A 56 2.16 20.59 -24.02
CA TRP A 56 1.36 20.75 -22.80
C TRP A 56 2.21 21.15 -21.60
N MET A 57 3.41 20.62 -21.50
CA MET A 57 4.34 20.94 -20.45
C MET A 57 4.89 22.37 -20.56
N GLU A 58 5.29 22.78 -21.77
CA GLU A 58 5.75 24.15 -22.05
C GLU A 58 4.68 25.20 -21.73
N GLN A 59 3.43 24.92 -22.07
CA GLN A 59 2.29 25.80 -21.80
C GLN A 59 1.77 25.70 -20.35
N LYS A 60 2.33 24.80 -19.53
CA LYS A 60 1.92 24.57 -18.13
C LYS A 60 0.42 24.29 -17.98
N PHE A 61 -0.20 23.60 -18.92
CA PHE A 61 -1.65 23.32 -18.90
C PHE A 61 -2.11 22.47 -17.72
N PHE A 62 -1.20 21.76 -17.06
CA PHE A 62 -1.49 20.93 -15.91
C PHE A 62 -1.16 21.59 -14.57
N ALA A 63 -0.46 22.73 -14.58
CA ALA A 63 -0.13 23.46 -13.38
C ALA A 63 -1.38 24.09 -12.74
N SER A 64 -1.42 24.11 -11.42
CA SER A 64 -2.51 24.70 -10.64
C SER A 64 -1.97 25.69 -9.64
N THR A 65 -2.56 26.88 -9.62
CA THR A 65 -2.34 27.89 -8.57
C THR A 65 -3.68 28.18 -7.90
N PRO A 66 -3.73 28.36 -6.57
CA PRO A 66 -4.97 28.71 -5.87
C PRO A 66 -5.60 29.98 -6.45
N ASP A 67 -6.89 29.93 -6.73
CA ASP A 67 -7.72 31.03 -7.19
C ASP A 67 -9.16 30.87 -6.69
N GLU A 68 -10.10 31.72 -7.16
CA GLU A 68 -11.50 31.74 -6.72
C GLU A 68 -12.37 30.59 -7.27
N ARG A 69 -11.82 29.76 -8.17
CA ARG A 69 -12.56 28.63 -8.72
C ARG A 69 -12.71 27.52 -7.68
N GLU A 70 -13.76 26.73 -7.83
CA GLU A 70 -13.93 25.49 -7.03
C GLU A 70 -12.69 24.59 -7.16
N SER A 71 -12.08 24.25 -6.03
CA SER A 71 -10.90 23.39 -6.03
C SER A 71 -11.27 21.92 -6.25
N TYR A 72 -10.46 21.22 -7.03
CA TYR A 72 -10.52 19.78 -7.20
C TYR A 72 -9.12 19.20 -7.18
N SER A 73 -8.76 18.51 -6.12
CA SER A 73 -7.40 17.99 -5.93
C SER A 73 -7.39 16.48 -5.81
N ILE A 74 -6.45 15.85 -6.51
CA ILE A 74 -6.10 14.43 -6.36
C ILE A 74 -4.63 14.36 -5.96
N VAL A 75 -4.33 13.53 -4.97
CA VAL A 75 -2.96 13.10 -4.68
C VAL A 75 -2.80 11.70 -5.24
N ILE A 76 -1.81 11.50 -6.11
CA ILE A 76 -1.53 10.18 -6.68
C ILE A 76 -1.23 9.19 -5.55
N PRO A 77 -1.76 7.95 -5.55
CA PRO A 77 -1.16 6.88 -4.78
C PRO A 77 0.27 6.68 -5.28
N PRO A 78 1.31 7.09 -4.52
CA PRO A 78 2.65 7.18 -5.06
C PRO A 78 3.19 5.77 -5.35
N PRO A 79 3.61 5.47 -6.59
CA PRO A 79 4.19 4.17 -6.92
C PRO A 79 5.50 3.94 -6.15
N ASN A 80 5.69 2.70 -5.71
CA ASN A 80 6.91 2.26 -5.06
C ASN A 80 8.09 2.27 -6.04
N VAL A 81 9.26 2.76 -5.62
CA VAL A 81 10.48 2.77 -6.46
C VAL A 81 11.15 1.38 -6.55
N THR A 82 10.34 0.33 -6.68
CA THR A 82 10.79 -1.06 -6.75
C THR A 82 11.07 -1.56 -8.17
N GLY A 83 10.72 -0.76 -9.19
CA GLY A 83 10.90 -1.13 -10.59
C GLY A 83 10.06 -0.28 -11.54
N VAL A 84 9.60 -0.90 -12.64
CA VAL A 84 8.76 -0.26 -13.65
C VAL A 84 7.27 -0.39 -13.32
N LEU A 85 6.44 0.47 -13.90
CA LEU A 85 4.99 0.40 -13.74
C LEU A 85 4.42 -0.81 -14.47
N HIS A 86 3.33 -1.36 -13.94
CA HIS A 86 2.55 -2.45 -14.54
C HIS A 86 1.11 -2.03 -14.83
N MET A 87 0.32 -2.90 -15.46
CA MET A 87 -1.06 -2.61 -15.87
C MET A 87 -1.96 -2.10 -14.75
N GLY A 88 -1.78 -2.57 -13.51
CA GLY A 88 -2.55 -2.07 -12.37
C GLY A 88 -2.29 -0.59 -12.08
N HIS A 89 -1.05 -0.14 -12.19
CA HIS A 89 -0.71 1.29 -12.09
C HIS A 89 -1.33 2.09 -13.24
N MET A 90 -1.29 1.56 -14.48
CA MET A 90 -1.87 2.24 -15.63
C MET A 90 -3.38 2.41 -15.47
N LEU A 91 -4.10 1.38 -15.05
CA LEU A 91 -5.55 1.46 -14.80
C LEU A 91 -5.87 2.53 -13.73
N ASN A 92 -5.19 2.46 -12.58
CA ASN A 92 -5.40 3.40 -11.48
C ASN A 92 -5.17 4.85 -11.94
N ASN A 93 -4.03 5.12 -12.57
CA ASN A 93 -3.68 6.47 -13.02
C ASN A 93 -4.57 6.97 -14.15
N THR A 94 -5.03 6.11 -15.06
CA THR A 94 -5.96 6.48 -16.11
C THR A 94 -7.31 6.94 -15.55
N ILE A 95 -7.83 6.25 -14.53
CA ILE A 95 -9.07 6.67 -13.86
C ILE A 95 -8.91 8.06 -13.24
N GLN A 96 -7.81 8.31 -12.54
CA GLN A 96 -7.51 9.61 -11.95
C GLN A 96 -7.36 10.70 -13.02
N ASP A 97 -6.68 10.40 -14.13
CA ASP A 97 -6.49 11.35 -15.22
C ASP A 97 -7.83 11.74 -15.88
N VAL A 98 -8.73 10.79 -16.07
CA VAL A 98 -10.09 11.07 -16.58
C VAL A 98 -10.84 12.01 -15.64
N LEU A 99 -10.77 11.77 -14.33
CA LEU A 99 -11.46 12.60 -13.34
C LEU A 99 -10.89 14.02 -13.28
N ILE A 100 -9.56 14.16 -13.29
CA ILE A 100 -8.92 15.49 -13.23
C ILE A 100 -9.14 16.29 -14.52
N ARG A 101 -9.12 15.63 -15.68
CA ARG A 101 -9.43 16.27 -16.97
C ARG A 101 -10.89 16.72 -17.02
N ARG A 102 -11.81 15.89 -16.55
CA ARG A 102 -13.23 16.28 -16.41
C ARG A 102 -13.39 17.51 -15.52
N ALA A 103 -12.71 17.55 -14.37
CA ALA A 103 -12.78 18.70 -13.48
C ALA A 103 -12.27 19.99 -14.15
N ARG A 104 -11.18 19.94 -14.94
CA ARG A 104 -10.70 21.07 -15.76
C ARG A 104 -11.73 21.51 -16.79
N MET A 105 -12.37 20.55 -17.48
CA MET A 105 -13.42 20.86 -18.45
C MET A 105 -14.66 21.50 -17.81
N GLN A 106 -14.91 21.23 -16.53
CA GLN A 106 -15.98 21.88 -15.75
C GLN A 106 -15.57 23.26 -15.21
N GLY A 107 -14.38 23.76 -15.54
CA GLY A 107 -13.88 25.06 -15.12
C GLY A 107 -13.34 25.11 -13.68
N LYS A 108 -13.14 23.96 -13.03
CA LYS A 108 -12.57 23.90 -11.67
C LYS A 108 -11.08 24.17 -11.68
N ASN A 109 -10.55 24.63 -10.53
CA ASN A 109 -9.10 24.66 -10.29
C ASN A 109 -8.64 23.25 -9.91
N ALA A 110 -8.17 22.50 -10.91
CA ALA A 110 -7.88 21.10 -10.79
C ALA A 110 -6.38 20.85 -10.64
N CYS A 111 -5.98 20.24 -9.51
CA CYS A 111 -4.60 19.92 -9.16
C CYS A 111 -4.43 18.40 -8.97
N TRP A 112 -3.59 17.77 -9.77
CA TRP A 112 -3.19 16.37 -9.57
C TRP A 112 -1.72 16.31 -9.18
N VAL A 113 -1.46 15.99 -7.91
CA VAL A 113 -0.12 15.98 -7.33
C VAL A 113 0.54 14.62 -7.57
N PRO A 114 1.63 14.55 -8.34
CA PRO A 114 2.39 13.32 -8.56
C PRO A 114 3.42 13.08 -7.45
N GLY A 115 3.89 11.85 -7.36
CA GLY A 115 4.97 11.47 -6.45
C GLY A 115 5.39 10.02 -6.58
N THR A 116 6.43 9.65 -5.85
CA THR A 116 6.93 8.28 -5.73
C THR A 116 7.14 7.92 -4.26
N ASP A 117 6.98 6.62 -3.94
CA ASP A 117 7.17 6.11 -2.59
C ASP A 117 8.49 5.35 -2.45
N HIS A 118 9.19 5.59 -1.35
CA HIS A 118 10.43 4.87 -1.03
C HIS A 118 10.21 3.37 -0.73
N ALA A 119 8.99 2.98 -0.36
CA ALA A 119 8.56 1.58 -0.15
C ALA A 119 9.51 0.73 0.71
N SER A 120 10.17 1.37 1.66
CA SER A 120 11.06 0.82 2.69
C SER A 120 11.57 -0.62 2.44
N ILE A 121 10.88 -1.64 2.99
CA ILE A 121 11.28 -3.05 2.94
C ILE A 121 11.40 -3.58 1.50
N ALA A 122 10.46 -3.27 0.63
CA ALA A 122 10.48 -3.79 -0.74
C ALA A 122 11.64 -3.21 -1.57
N THR A 123 11.95 -1.92 -1.39
CA THR A 123 13.13 -1.28 -2.02
C THR A 123 14.42 -1.80 -1.40
N GLU A 124 14.48 -1.95 -0.08
CA GLU A 124 15.62 -2.52 0.62
C GLU A 124 15.95 -3.93 0.11
N ALA A 125 14.96 -4.80 -0.02
CA ALA A 125 15.15 -6.14 -0.56
C ALA A 125 15.73 -6.12 -1.97
N LYS A 126 15.32 -5.18 -2.84
CA LYS A 126 15.88 -5.02 -4.18
C LYS A 126 17.35 -4.59 -4.16
N VAL A 127 17.68 -3.65 -3.29
CA VAL A 127 19.07 -3.16 -3.14
C VAL A 127 19.96 -4.24 -2.53
N VAL A 128 19.47 -4.98 -1.52
CA VAL A 128 20.21 -6.11 -0.93
C VAL A 128 20.50 -7.19 -1.98
N ASN A 129 19.51 -7.55 -2.81
CA ASN A 129 19.72 -8.52 -3.88
C ASN A 129 20.75 -8.03 -4.91
N LEU A 130 20.68 -6.75 -5.31
CA LEU A 130 21.66 -6.15 -6.23
C LEU A 130 23.09 -6.19 -5.65
N LEU A 131 23.25 -5.88 -4.36
CA LEU A 131 24.53 -5.94 -3.67
C LEU A 131 25.03 -7.39 -3.56
N ALA A 132 24.14 -8.34 -3.28
CA ALA A 132 24.48 -9.76 -3.22
C ALA A 132 24.99 -10.32 -4.56
N GLU A 133 24.42 -9.87 -5.69
CA GLU A 133 24.93 -10.19 -7.04
C GLU A 133 26.37 -9.70 -7.25
N GLN A 134 26.77 -8.63 -6.54
CA GLN A 134 28.13 -8.08 -6.55
C GLN A 134 29.03 -8.69 -5.48
N GLY A 135 28.52 -9.66 -4.70
CA GLY A 135 29.26 -10.29 -3.60
C GLY A 135 29.36 -9.43 -2.33
N ILE A 136 28.56 -8.37 -2.22
CA ILE A 136 28.55 -7.44 -1.10
C ILE A 136 27.40 -7.80 -0.16
N LYS A 137 27.67 -7.92 1.13
CA LYS A 137 26.63 -8.09 2.16
C LYS A 137 26.30 -6.75 2.80
N LYS A 138 25.02 -6.53 3.09
CA LYS A 138 24.52 -5.29 3.73
C LYS A 138 25.25 -5.02 5.05
N GLU A 139 25.49 -6.05 5.85
CA GLU A 139 26.13 -5.97 7.16
C GLU A 139 27.58 -5.47 7.07
N ASP A 140 28.29 -5.77 5.97
CA ASP A 140 29.70 -5.44 5.78
C ASP A 140 29.92 -3.97 5.43
N ILE A 141 28.92 -3.29 4.85
CA ILE A 141 29.07 -1.91 4.37
C ILE A 141 28.54 -0.85 5.34
N GLY A 142 27.69 -1.25 6.29
CA GLY A 142 27.05 -0.37 7.27
C GLY A 142 25.94 0.51 6.66
N ARG A 143 25.27 1.27 7.56
CA ARG A 143 24.04 2.02 7.21
C ARG A 143 24.29 3.11 6.16
N GLU A 144 25.34 3.90 6.30
CA GLU A 144 25.58 5.06 5.42
C GLU A 144 25.78 4.65 3.98
N LYS A 145 26.68 3.70 3.73
CA LYS A 145 26.92 3.17 2.38
C LYS A 145 25.72 2.44 1.80
N PHE A 146 24.98 1.74 2.63
CA PHE A 146 23.72 1.12 2.18
C PHE A 146 22.71 2.17 1.72
N LEU A 147 22.57 3.29 2.43
CA LEU A 147 21.70 4.39 2.02
C LEU A 147 22.15 5.03 0.70
N GLU A 148 23.46 5.18 0.47
CA GLU A 148 23.98 5.66 -0.83
C GLU A 148 23.46 4.77 -1.97
N HIS A 149 23.60 3.45 -1.89
CA HIS A 149 23.06 2.51 -2.88
C HIS A 149 21.52 2.57 -3.00
N ALA A 150 20.83 2.76 -1.90
CA ALA A 150 19.37 2.90 -1.92
C ALA A 150 18.94 4.19 -2.64
N PHE A 151 19.65 5.29 -2.46
CA PHE A 151 19.38 6.54 -3.18
C PHE A 151 19.77 6.47 -4.65
N GLU A 152 20.88 5.78 -5.02
CA GLU A 152 21.22 5.49 -6.41
C GLU A 152 20.10 4.68 -7.10
N TRP A 153 19.57 3.67 -6.42
CA TRP A 153 18.42 2.90 -6.89
C TRP A 153 17.20 3.80 -7.11
N LYS A 154 16.89 4.66 -6.14
CA LYS A 154 15.78 5.64 -6.21
C LYS A 154 15.93 6.59 -7.39
N GLU A 155 17.12 7.15 -7.62
CA GLU A 155 17.35 8.04 -8.77
C GLU A 155 17.09 7.32 -10.09
N LYS A 156 17.60 6.09 -10.22
CA LYS A 156 17.42 5.29 -11.43
C LYS A 156 15.96 4.95 -11.70
N TYR A 157 15.25 4.37 -10.74
CA TYR A 157 13.89 3.84 -10.95
C TYR A 157 12.81 4.89 -10.73
N GLY A 158 13.01 5.86 -9.85
CA GLY A 158 12.08 6.98 -9.67
C GLY A 158 11.92 7.80 -10.96
N GLY A 159 13.00 8.08 -11.67
CA GLY A 159 12.97 8.75 -12.97
C GLY A 159 12.18 7.96 -14.01
N ILE A 160 12.43 6.65 -14.11
CA ILE A 160 11.71 5.76 -15.06
C ILE A 160 10.20 5.77 -14.79
N ILE A 161 9.77 5.69 -13.53
CA ILE A 161 8.35 5.72 -13.14
C ILE A 161 7.67 7.00 -13.61
N LEU A 162 8.28 8.15 -13.35
CA LEU A 162 7.73 9.46 -13.74
C LEU A 162 7.66 9.60 -15.26
N ASP A 163 8.68 9.11 -15.98
CA ASP A 163 8.69 9.12 -17.45
C ASP A 163 7.62 8.18 -18.03
N GLN A 164 7.38 7.04 -17.42
CA GLN A 164 6.30 6.14 -17.82
C GLN A 164 4.92 6.79 -17.60
N LEU A 165 4.71 7.52 -16.52
CA LEU A 165 3.49 8.28 -16.30
C LEU A 165 3.30 9.39 -17.34
N LYS A 166 4.36 10.10 -17.70
CA LYS A 166 4.33 11.08 -18.79
C LYS A 166 4.00 10.42 -20.12
N LYS A 167 4.60 9.27 -20.39
CA LYS A 167 4.33 8.49 -21.60
C LYS A 167 2.90 7.98 -21.68
N LEU A 168 2.27 7.66 -20.54
CA LEU A 168 0.85 7.35 -20.44
C LEU A 168 -0.04 8.56 -20.75
N GLY A 169 0.52 9.78 -20.76
CA GLY A 169 -0.21 11.02 -20.96
C GLY A 169 -0.80 11.62 -19.68
N ALA A 170 -0.34 11.20 -18.51
CA ALA A 170 -0.85 11.68 -17.23
C ALA A 170 -0.73 13.20 -17.09
N SER A 171 -1.83 13.87 -16.76
CA SER A 171 -1.93 15.32 -16.67
C SER A 171 -1.68 15.86 -15.26
N CYS A 172 -0.58 15.40 -14.64
CA CYS A 172 -0.15 15.83 -13.32
C CYS A 172 0.44 17.25 -13.32
N ASP A 173 0.34 17.93 -12.20
CA ASP A 173 1.12 19.14 -11.90
C ASP A 173 2.55 18.74 -11.51
N TRP A 174 3.41 18.58 -12.50
CA TRP A 174 4.77 18.04 -12.34
C TRP A 174 5.70 18.96 -11.53
N ASP A 175 5.38 20.24 -11.43
CA ASP A 175 6.12 21.18 -10.56
C ASP A 175 5.92 20.84 -9.07
N ARG A 176 4.90 20.02 -8.75
CA ARG A 176 4.57 19.53 -7.40
C ARG A 176 4.96 18.07 -7.17
N THR A 177 5.89 17.54 -7.95
CA THR A 177 6.37 16.17 -7.75
C THR A 177 7.07 16.03 -6.40
N HIS A 178 6.68 15.02 -5.61
CA HIS A 178 7.27 14.72 -4.31
C HIS A 178 7.72 13.27 -4.23
N PHE A 179 8.79 13.07 -3.49
CA PHE A 179 9.22 11.77 -3.02
C PHE A 179 8.97 11.67 -1.52
N THR A 180 8.50 10.51 -1.04
CA THR A 180 8.09 10.36 0.36
C THR A 180 9.19 10.60 1.40
N MET A 181 10.46 10.57 1.00
CA MET A 181 11.61 10.93 1.86
C MET A 181 12.17 12.35 1.60
N ASP A 182 11.49 13.19 0.83
CA ASP A 182 11.90 14.59 0.69
C ASP A 182 11.90 15.31 2.04
N PRO A 183 12.80 16.26 2.29
CA PRO A 183 12.88 16.97 3.58
C PRO A 183 11.55 17.56 4.03
N LYS A 184 10.80 18.20 3.14
CA LYS A 184 9.47 18.77 3.45
C LYS A 184 8.45 17.71 3.85
N MET A 185 8.50 16.52 3.23
CA MET A 185 7.63 15.40 3.60
C MET A 185 8.00 14.84 4.96
N ASN A 186 9.30 14.72 5.25
CA ASN A 186 9.79 14.30 6.55
C ASN A 186 9.33 15.26 7.67
N ASP A 187 9.46 16.57 7.47
CA ASP A 187 8.99 17.58 8.44
C ASP A 187 7.47 17.47 8.68
N ALA A 188 6.70 17.27 7.61
CA ALA A 188 5.25 17.09 7.70
C ALA A 188 4.88 15.82 8.50
N VAL A 189 5.54 14.69 8.24
CA VAL A 189 5.33 13.43 8.96
C VAL A 189 5.65 13.59 10.45
N GLN A 190 6.79 14.20 10.79
CA GLN A 190 7.17 14.45 12.18
C GLN A 190 6.15 15.35 12.88
N LYS A 191 5.72 16.43 12.23
CA LYS A 191 4.71 17.32 12.80
C LYS A 191 3.39 16.59 13.08
N VAL A 192 2.89 15.80 12.13
CA VAL A 192 1.66 15.03 12.29
C VAL A 192 1.80 14.01 13.42
N PHE A 193 2.93 13.31 13.51
CA PHE A 193 3.17 12.35 14.58
C PHE A 193 3.11 13.02 15.97
N VAL A 194 3.78 14.18 16.13
CA VAL A 194 3.75 14.94 17.38
C VAL A 194 2.33 15.45 17.70
N ASP A 195 1.61 15.97 16.71
CA ASP A 195 0.24 16.43 16.88
C ASP A 195 -0.70 15.29 17.33
N LEU A 196 -0.55 14.10 16.75
CA LEU A 196 -1.33 12.92 17.14
C LEU A 196 -0.98 12.43 18.55
N HIS A 197 0.30 12.45 18.92
CA HIS A 197 0.73 12.12 20.27
C HIS A 197 0.14 13.09 21.30
N ASN A 198 0.21 14.40 21.03
CA ASN A 198 -0.35 15.43 21.92
C ASN A 198 -1.87 15.31 22.07
N LYS A 199 -2.57 14.77 21.09
CA LYS A 199 -4.00 14.46 21.15
C LYS A 199 -4.32 13.14 21.85
N GLY A 200 -3.31 12.39 22.29
CA GLY A 200 -3.47 11.07 22.93
C GLY A 200 -3.88 9.95 21.97
N LEU A 201 -3.80 10.17 20.65
CA LEU A 201 -4.17 9.18 19.62
C LEU A 201 -3.02 8.22 19.31
N VAL A 202 -1.78 8.61 19.60
CA VAL A 202 -0.59 7.77 19.46
C VAL A 202 0.03 7.59 20.86
N TYR A 203 0.27 6.36 21.23
CA TYR A 203 0.91 6.00 22.49
C TYR A 203 1.89 4.83 22.30
N ARG A 204 2.84 4.69 23.19
CA ARG A 204 3.76 3.55 23.21
C ARG A 204 3.11 2.38 23.95
N GLY A 205 3.00 1.24 23.30
CA GLY A 205 2.44 0.02 23.87
C GLY A 205 3.15 -1.22 23.34
N VAL A 206 2.89 -2.35 24.01
CA VAL A 206 3.33 -3.67 23.55
C VAL A 206 2.15 -4.32 22.85
N ARG A 207 2.39 -4.85 21.66
CA ARG A 207 1.40 -5.62 20.89
C ARG A 207 2.07 -6.84 20.27
N MET A 208 1.28 -7.88 20.07
CA MET A 208 1.69 -9.03 19.28
C MET A 208 1.74 -8.65 17.81
N VAL A 209 2.77 -9.11 17.12
CA VAL A 209 2.99 -8.86 15.69
C VAL A 209 3.48 -10.14 15.02
N ASN A 210 3.19 -10.29 13.73
CA ASN A 210 3.87 -11.29 12.91
C ASN A 210 5.31 -10.84 12.71
N TRP A 211 6.26 -11.71 12.97
CA TRP A 211 7.68 -11.40 12.92
C TRP A 211 8.41 -12.34 11.97
N ASP A 212 9.13 -11.77 10.99
CA ASP A 212 10.06 -12.53 10.15
C ASP A 212 11.45 -12.56 10.78
N PRO A 213 11.93 -13.73 11.28
CA PRO A 213 13.22 -13.84 11.91
C PRO A 213 14.40 -13.76 10.93
N VAL A 214 14.17 -13.91 9.63
CA VAL A 214 15.22 -13.78 8.59
C VAL A 214 15.38 -12.32 8.19
N GLY A 215 14.27 -11.64 7.89
CA GLY A 215 14.25 -10.22 7.56
C GLY A 215 14.40 -9.32 8.78
N LEU A 216 14.28 -9.86 10.01
CA LEU A 216 14.32 -9.13 11.27
C LEU A 216 13.35 -7.95 11.30
N THR A 217 12.13 -8.21 10.83
CA THR A 217 11.08 -7.19 10.73
C THR A 217 9.70 -7.73 11.07
N ALA A 218 8.81 -6.85 11.51
CA ALA A 218 7.37 -7.14 11.56
C ALA A 218 6.80 -7.13 10.14
N VAL A 219 5.82 -8.00 9.90
CA VAL A 219 5.08 -8.10 8.64
C VAL A 219 3.60 -7.92 8.90
N SER A 220 2.85 -7.39 7.93
CA SER A 220 1.40 -7.25 8.03
C SER A 220 0.69 -8.59 7.89
N ASP A 221 -0.57 -8.66 8.32
CA ASP A 221 -1.36 -9.88 8.22
C ASP A 221 -1.56 -10.32 6.76
N GLU A 222 -1.62 -9.35 5.83
CA GLU A 222 -1.75 -9.60 4.39
C GLU A 222 -0.49 -10.20 3.76
N GLU A 223 0.67 -10.01 4.38
CA GLU A 223 1.96 -10.54 3.91
C GLU A 223 2.22 -11.96 4.44
N VAL A 224 1.44 -12.43 5.42
CA VAL A 224 1.57 -13.78 5.99
C VAL A 224 0.95 -14.81 5.06
N ILE A 225 1.76 -15.76 4.62
CA ILE A 225 1.31 -16.90 3.82
C ILE A 225 1.14 -18.09 4.74
N HIS A 226 -0.13 -18.46 4.99
CA HIS A 226 -0.45 -19.65 5.78
C HIS A 226 -0.21 -20.91 4.96
N THR A 227 0.57 -21.84 5.51
CA THR A 227 0.85 -23.16 4.91
C THR A 227 0.41 -24.26 5.86
N GLU A 228 -0.21 -25.28 5.32
CA GLU A 228 -0.57 -26.47 6.10
C GLU A 228 0.65 -27.35 6.30
N GLU A 229 0.93 -27.69 7.56
CA GLU A 229 2.02 -28.58 7.94
C GLU A 229 1.52 -29.76 8.76
N ASN A 230 2.10 -30.95 8.51
CA ASN A 230 1.84 -32.11 9.33
C ASN A 230 2.55 -31.96 10.67
N SER A 231 1.79 -31.69 11.74
CA SER A 231 2.27 -31.51 13.08
C SER A 231 1.86 -32.67 14.01
N LYS A 232 2.41 -32.69 15.20
CA LYS A 232 2.05 -33.66 16.25
C LYS A 232 1.33 -32.94 17.38
N LEU A 233 0.38 -33.61 17.99
CA LEU A 233 -0.27 -33.12 19.19
C LEU A 233 0.46 -33.72 20.41
N TYR A 234 1.01 -32.86 21.25
CA TYR A 234 1.76 -33.25 22.45
C TYR A 234 0.88 -33.11 23.68
N TYR A 235 0.91 -34.09 24.54
CA TYR A 235 0.15 -34.11 25.79
C TYR A 235 1.08 -33.83 26.96
N CYS A 236 0.87 -32.70 27.65
CA CYS A 236 1.69 -32.22 28.73
C CYS A 236 0.89 -32.22 30.04
N LYS A 237 1.48 -32.71 31.14
CA LYS A 237 0.85 -32.76 32.45
C LYS A 237 1.29 -31.58 33.32
N TYR A 238 0.31 -30.81 33.81
CA TYR A 238 0.52 -29.73 34.77
C TYR A 238 0.02 -30.15 36.12
N LYS A 239 0.87 -30.10 37.13
CA LYS A 239 0.49 -30.48 38.50
C LYS A 239 -0.42 -29.42 39.09
N VAL A 240 -1.53 -29.82 39.69
CA VAL A 240 -2.41 -28.91 40.46
C VAL A 240 -1.72 -28.55 41.76
N VAL A 241 -1.70 -27.28 42.11
CA VAL A 241 -1.09 -26.80 43.39
C VAL A 241 -1.82 -27.41 44.57
N ASP A 242 -1.05 -27.81 45.60
CA ASP A 242 -1.52 -28.46 46.83
C ASP A 242 -2.33 -29.76 46.57
N SER A 243 -2.04 -30.47 45.48
CA SER A 243 -2.68 -31.72 45.15
C SER A 243 -1.72 -32.66 44.43
N ASP A 244 -2.02 -33.96 44.42
CA ASP A 244 -1.31 -34.92 43.61
C ASP A 244 -1.97 -35.14 42.23
N GLU A 245 -2.99 -34.34 41.92
CA GLU A 245 -3.69 -34.32 40.68
C GLU A 245 -2.90 -33.60 39.56
N PHE A 246 -3.13 -34.05 38.31
CA PHE A 246 -2.53 -33.43 37.12
C PHE A 246 -3.64 -33.07 36.14
N VAL A 247 -3.53 -31.88 35.55
CA VAL A 247 -4.30 -31.47 34.38
C VAL A 247 -3.45 -31.77 33.14
N THR A 248 -4.03 -32.46 32.16
CA THR A 248 -3.35 -32.72 30.89
C THR A 248 -3.83 -31.76 29.83
N ILE A 249 -2.93 -30.99 29.27
CA ILE A 249 -3.18 -30.11 28.12
C ILE A 249 -2.68 -30.77 26.83
N ALA A 250 -3.29 -30.44 25.70
CA ALA A 250 -2.85 -30.85 24.37
C ALA A 250 -2.39 -29.61 23.60
N THR A 251 -1.19 -29.65 23.02
CA THR A 251 -0.63 -28.54 22.24
C THR A 251 0.15 -29.04 21.03
N THR A 252 0.10 -28.31 19.94
CA THR A 252 0.96 -28.52 18.77
C THR A 252 2.33 -27.85 18.93
N ARG A 253 2.46 -26.90 19.90
CA ARG A 253 3.66 -26.10 20.14
C ARG A 253 4.17 -26.22 21.58
N PRO A 254 4.74 -27.36 21.97
CA PRO A 254 5.20 -27.59 23.35
C PRO A 254 6.33 -26.63 23.78
N GLU A 255 7.08 -26.06 22.84
CA GLU A 255 8.14 -25.08 23.12
C GLU A 255 7.63 -23.79 23.76
N THR A 256 6.34 -23.47 23.60
CA THR A 256 5.75 -22.24 24.15
C THR A 256 5.28 -22.37 25.61
N ILE A 257 5.29 -23.56 26.18
CA ILE A 257 4.84 -23.86 27.56
C ILE A 257 5.53 -22.93 28.60
N LEU A 258 6.79 -22.62 28.40
CA LEU A 258 7.57 -21.79 29.32
C LEU A 258 6.98 -20.39 29.54
N ALA A 259 6.19 -19.90 28.58
CA ALA A 259 5.54 -18.59 28.59
C ALA A 259 4.06 -18.62 28.99
N ASP A 260 3.52 -19.79 29.38
CA ASP A 260 2.11 -19.90 29.77
C ASP A 260 1.78 -19.01 30.95
N THR A 261 0.63 -18.37 30.90
CA THR A 261 0.12 -17.45 31.94
C THR A 261 -1.10 -17.99 32.66
N ALA A 262 -1.81 -18.94 32.06
CA ALA A 262 -2.97 -19.62 32.61
C ALA A 262 -3.19 -20.96 31.92
N VAL A 263 -4.05 -21.76 32.52
CA VAL A 263 -4.71 -22.89 31.87
C VAL A 263 -6.21 -22.57 31.83
N CYS A 264 -6.85 -22.78 30.69
CA CYS A 264 -8.25 -22.46 30.49
C CYS A 264 -9.08 -23.72 30.33
N VAL A 265 -10.27 -23.75 30.98
CA VAL A 265 -11.26 -24.82 30.84
C VAL A 265 -12.63 -24.23 30.58
N HIS A 266 -13.48 -24.97 29.89
CA HIS A 266 -14.86 -24.54 29.65
C HIS A 266 -15.66 -24.52 30.97
N PRO A 267 -16.44 -23.45 31.28
CA PRO A 267 -17.16 -23.34 32.57
C PRO A 267 -18.12 -24.47 32.85
N GLU A 268 -18.71 -25.08 31.82
CA GLU A 268 -19.71 -26.15 31.93
C GLU A 268 -19.11 -27.57 31.79
N ASP A 269 -17.80 -27.67 31.62
CA ASP A 269 -17.15 -28.98 31.52
C ASP A 269 -17.09 -29.66 32.89
N LYS A 270 -17.95 -30.67 33.07
CA LYS A 270 -18.08 -31.38 34.33
C LYS A 270 -16.78 -32.08 34.79
N ARG A 271 -15.86 -32.36 33.86
CA ARG A 271 -14.57 -32.98 34.17
C ARG A 271 -13.66 -32.05 35.01
N PHE A 272 -13.83 -30.75 34.88
CA PHE A 272 -12.93 -29.74 35.46
C PHE A 272 -13.59 -28.82 36.50
N VAL A 273 -14.88 -28.99 36.83
CA VAL A 273 -15.59 -28.16 37.81
C VAL A 273 -14.88 -28.09 39.17
N HIS A 274 -14.28 -29.19 39.62
CA HIS A 274 -13.56 -29.27 40.88
C HIS A 274 -12.21 -28.52 40.87
N LEU A 275 -11.77 -28.05 39.69
CA LEU A 275 -10.54 -27.29 39.49
C LEU A 275 -10.79 -25.78 39.39
N HIS A 276 -12.04 -25.34 39.37
CA HIS A 276 -12.36 -23.92 39.29
C HIS A 276 -11.72 -23.15 40.43
N GLY A 277 -10.99 -22.07 40.12
CA GLY A 277 -10.29 -21.22 41.08
C GLY A 277 -8.98 -21.79 41.64
N LYS A 278 -8.58 -23.00 41.20
CA LYS A 278 -7.27 -23.55 41.52
C LYS A 278 -6.17 -23.03 40.63
N LYS A 279 -4.94 -23.43 40.95
CA LYS A 279 -3.74 -23.12 40.18
C LYS A 279 -3.06 -24.42 39.73
N VAL A 280 -2.27 -24.29 38.68
CA VAL A 280 -1.36 -25.37 38.24
C VAL A 280 0.07 -24.86 38.18
N ILE A 281 1.00 -25.80 38.21
CA ILE A 281 2.44 -25.54 38.10
C ILE A 281 2.88 -25.83 36.67
N ILE A 282 3.45 -24.83 35.99
CA ILE A 282 4.05 -24.98 34.68
C ILE A 282 5.27 -25.92 34.78
N PRO A 283 5.31 -27.01 33.99
CA PRO A 283 6.49 -27.88 33.95
C PRO A 283 7.78 -27.13 33.65
N MET A 284 8.89 -27.61 34.11
CA MET A 284 10.26 -27.10 33.95
C MET A 284 10.56 -25.74 34.64
N VAL A 285 9.63 -24.75 34.57
CA VAL A 285 9.83 -23.43 35.20
C VAL A 285 9.29 -23.34 36.61
N ASN A 286 8.45 -24.30 37.03
CA ASN A 286 7.84 -24.36 38.36
C ASN A 286 7.08 -23.09 38.78
N ARG A 287 6.52 -22.38 37.82
CA ARG A 287 5.70 -21.20 38.05
C ARG A 287 4.24 -21.59 38.23
N GLU A 288 3.60 -21.04 39.25
CA GLU A 288 2.16 -21.19 39.45
C GLU A 288 1.37 -20.27 38.53
N VAL A 289 0.35 -20.81 37.86
CA VAL A 289 -0.59 -20.05 37.06
C VAL A 289 -2.02 -20.44 37.39
N PRO A 290 -3.01 -19.52 37.23
CA PRO A 290 -4.40 -19.81 37.53
C PRO A 290 -5.02 -20.76 36.48
N ILE A 291 -6.06 -21.47 36.90
CA ILE A 291 -7.03 -22.10 36.02
C ILE A 291 -8.15 -21.07 35.83
N ILE A 292 -8.36 -20.62 34.59
CA ILE A 292 -9.37 -19.67 34.19
C ILE A 292 -10.52 -20.36 33.45
N LEU A 293 -11.66 -19.67 33.32
CA LEU A 293 -12.86 -20.21 32.70
C LEU A 293 -13.20 -19.36 31.47
N ASP A 294 -13.37 -20.01 30.32
CA ASP A 294 -13.82 -19.31 29.13
C ASP A 294 -14.61 -20.26 28.21
N TYR A 295 -15.67 -19.74 27.62
CA TYR A 295 -16.48 -20.42 26.62
C TYR A 295 -15.75 -20.65 25.26
N TYR A 296 -14.62 -20.02 25.06
CA TYR A 296 -13.72 -20.24 23.91
C TYR A 296 -13.19 -21.66 23.82
N VAL A 297 -13.08 -22.36 24.98
CA VAL A 297 -12.52 -23.71 25.04
C VAL A 297 -13.49 -24.72 24.42
N ASP A 298 -13.06 -25.42 23.39
CA ASP A 298 -13.78 -26.56 22.84
C ASP A 298 -13.57 -27.80 23.75
N MET A 299 -14.63 -28.27 24.36
CA MET A 299 -14.63 -29.42 25.26
C MET A 299 -14.27 -30.76 24.59
N GLU A 300 -14.45 -30.86 23.26
CA GLU A 300 -14.21 -32.08 22.49
C GLU A 300 -12.83 -32.08 21.81
N PHE A 301 -12.19 -30.93 21.70
CA PHE A 301 -10.86 -30.81 21.08
C PHE A 301 -9.75 -31.16 22.08
N GLY A 302 -8.84 -32.06 21.69
CA GLY A 302 -7.68 -32.44 22.52
C GLY A 302 -8.07 -33.06 23.85
N THR A 303 -7.84 -32.34 24.94
CA THR A 303 -8.20 -32.75 26.32
C THR A 303 -9.38 -31.95 26.86
N GLY A 304 -9.86 -30.92 26.14
CA GLY A 304 -10.81 -29.94 26.67
C GLY A 304 -10.17 -28.97 27.65
N CYS A 305 -8.85 -28.92 27.71
CA CYS A 305 -8.08 -28.04 28.57
C CYS A 305 -7.01 -27.34 27.74
N LEU A 306 -7.08 -26.01 27.66
CA LEU A 306 -6.25 -25.16 26.83
C LEU A 306 -5.16 -24.48 27.68
N LYS A 307 -3.92 -24.47 27.21
CA LYS A 307 -2.89 -23.60 27.74
C LYS A 307 -3.04 -22.19 27.16
N VAL A 308 -2.80 -21.18 27.96
CA VAL A 308 -2.94 -19.76 27.56
C VAL A 308 -1.57 -19.11 27.53
N THR A 309 -1.14 -18.67 26.34
CA THR A 309 0.19 -18.13 26.07
C THR A 309 0.11 -16.85 25.25
N PRO A 310 -0.30 -15.70 25.84
CA PRO A 310 -0.53 -14.45 25.10
C PRO A 310 0.67 -13.91 24.33
N ALA A 311 1.88 -14.39 24.65
CA ALA A 311 3.09 -14.04 23.91
C ALA A 311 3.21 -14.72 22.53
N HIS A 312 2.39 -15.74 22.25
CA HIS A 312 2.49 -16.56 21.04
C HIS A 312 1.17 -16.78 20.31
N ASP A 313 0.04 -16.45 20.92
CA ASP A 313 -1.27 -16.56 20.30
C ASP A 313 -2.10 -15.30 20.58
N ILE A 314 -2.63 -14.69 19.51
CA ILE A 314 -3.40 -13.45 19.61
C ILE A 314 -4.77 -13.68 20.26
N ASN A 315 -5.29 -14.93 20.22
CA ASN A 315 -6.57 -15.29 20.83
C ASN A 315 -6.45 -15.47 22.36
N ASP A 316 -5.25 -15.77 22.85
CA ASP A 316 -4.94 -15.94 24.27
C ASP A 316 -4.83 -14.58 25.00
#